data_6ddc16b7620585044c0b82cbc5de9ed4
#
_entry.id   6ddc16b7620585044c0b82cbc5de9ed4
#
_cell.length_a   1.000
_cell.length_b   1.000
_cell.length_c   1.000
_cell.angle_alpha   90.00
_cell.angle_beta   90.00
_cell.angle_gamma   90.00
#
_symmetry.space_group_name_H-M   'P 1'
#
loop_
_entity.id
_entity.type
_entity.pdbx_description
1 polymer ?
#
loop_
_entity_poly.entity_id
_entity_poly.type
_entity_poly.pdbx_seq_one_letter_code
_entity_poly.pdbx_strand_id
1 'polypeptide(L)'
;MTDPLIHAHDVTLAFGETPALRGAELAVEAGEILAVMGPSGSGKSTLLHCLAGILTPDSGEIRFDGRRIDNLGEQERSALRRESFGFVFQFGQLVPELTAEENVALPLLLGGRRRAAALQQARSWFPKLGLDGLEARRSGELSGGQAQRVALARGLVAEPRVLFADEPTGALDSLTGEQVMDLLVGCAREQGTTVVLVTHEARIAAYADREAIVRDGRATSMSGRLTS
;
A
#
# COMPACT_ATOMS: atom_id res chain seq x y z
N MET A 1 10.67 24.36 3.35
CA MET A 1 10.19 23.01 3.73
C MET A 1 9.18 22.65 2.68
N THR A 2 9.36 21.55 1.99
CA THR A 2 8.36 21.02 1.02
C THR A 2 7.17 20.47 1.82
N ASP A 3 5.95 20.73 1.34
CA ASP A 3 4.76 20.16 1.95
C ASP A 3 4.79 18.62 1.81
N PRO A 4 4.36 17.86 2.84
CA PRO A 4 4.33 16.39 2.74
C PRO A 4 3.35 15.94 1.64
N LEU A 5 3.67 14.80 1.00
CA LEU A 5 2.80 14.22 -0.04
C LEU A 5 1.44 13.79 0.53
N ILE A 6 1.46 13.17 1.74
CA ILE A 6 0.24 12.86 2.49
C ILE A 6 0.34 13.52 3.86
N HIS A 7 -0.73 14.16 4.29
CA HIS A 7 -0.84 14.74 5.63
C HIS A 7 -2.18 14.39 6.25
N ALA A 8 -2.16 13.71 7.37
CA ALA A 8 -3.31 13.46 8.24
C ALA A 8 -3.19 14.34 9.49
N HIS A 9 -4.23 15.10 9.81
CA HIS A 9 -4.28 15.99 10.97
C HIS A 9 -5.53 15.73 11.79
N ASP A 10 -5.34 15.41 13.07
CA ASP A 10 -6.39 15.16 14.07
C ASP A 10 -7.48 14.18 13.61
N VAL A 11 -7.07 13.12 12.92
CA VAL A 11 -7.99 12.15 12.31
C VAL A 11 -8.61 11.25 13.35
N THR A 12 -9.96 11.24 13.42
CA THR A 12 -10.73 10.35 14.30
C THR A 12 -11.64 9.45 13.47
N LEU A 13 -11.83 8.22 13.95
CA LEU A 13 -12.80 7.27 13.37
C LEU A 13 -13.24 6.26 14.44
N ALA A 14 -14.54 5.98 14.51
CA ALA A 14 -15.09 4.94 15.36
C ALA A 14 -15.93 3.93 14.57
N PHE A 15 -15.89 2.66 14.94
CA PHE A 15 -16.79 1.63 14.45
C PHE A 15 -17.87 1.37 15.53
N GLY A 16 -19.04 1.99 15.35
CA GLY A 16 -20.06 2.05 16.41
C GLY A 16 -19.53 2.79 17.62
N GLU A 17 -19.52 2.15 18.80
CA GLU A 17 -19.00 2.74 20.04
C GLU A 17 -17.49 2.53 20.24
N THR A 18 -16.82 1.79 19.34
CA THR A 18 -15.40 1.47 19.49
C THR A 18 -14.54 2.44 18.68
N PRO A 19 -13.83 3.38 19.32
CA PRO A 19 -12.95 4.30 18.63
C PRO A 19 -11.69 3.57 18.13
N ALA A 20 -11.44 3.64 16.82
CA ALA A 20 -10.28 3.08 16.15
C ALA A 20 -9.16 4.11 15.97
N LEU A 21 -9.51 5.39 15.68
CA LEU A 21 -8.58 6.51 15.64
C LEU A 21 -9.04 7.61 16.59
N ARG A 22 -8.09 8.26 17.27
CA ARG A 22 -8.34 9.23 18.36
C ARG A 22 -7.47 10.48 18.21
N GLY A 23 -7.54 11.14 17.06
CA GLY A 23 -6.70 12.28 16.73
C GLY A 23 -5.33 11.82 16.22
N ALA A 24 -5.33 10.99 15.17
CA ALA A 24 -4.11 10.52 14.55
C ALA A 24 -3.47 11.62 13.69
N GLU A 25 -2.15 11.82 13.86
CA GLU A 25 -1.36 12.75 13.06
C GLU A 25 -0.25 12.00 12.34
N LEU A 26 -0.14 12.21 11.03
CA LEU A 26 0.90 11.57 10.22
C LEU A 26 1.22 12.43 9.00
N ALA A 27 2.50 12.64 8.74
CA ALA A 27 3.00 13.23 7.51
C ALA A 27 3.86 12.20 6.78
N VAL A 28 3.69 12.09 5.45
CA VAL A 28 4.45 11.20 4.57
C VAL A 28 5.09 12.04 3.48
N GLU A 29 6.41 11.97 3.36
CA GLU A 29 7.15 12.71 2.36
C GLU A 29 7.11 12.00 0.99
N ALA A 30 7.28 12.75 -0.10
CA ALA A 30 7.33 12.15 -1.43
C ALA A 30 8.58 11.27 -1.60
N GLY A 31 8.38 10.04 -2.09
CA GLY A 31 9.45 9.07 -2.36
C GLY A 31 9.99 8.36 -1.11
N GLU A 32 9.48 8.66 0.11
CA GLU A 32 9.88 7.91 1.30
C GLU A 32 9.16 6.57 1.40
N ILE A 33 9.79 5.63 2.09
CA ILE A 33 9.18 4.42 2.61
C ILE A 33 8.95 4.64 4.09
N LEU A 34 7.70 4.78 4.51
CA LEU A 34 7.29 4.98 5.91
C LEU A 34 6.71 3.68 6.47
N ALA A 35 7.29 3.16 7.55
CA ALA A 35 6.71 2.07 8.32
C ALA A 35 5.74 2.61 9.39
N VAL A 36 4.52 2.11 9.39
CA VAL A 36 3.50 2.37 10.42
C VAL A 36 3.43 1.15 11.33
N MET A 37 3.96 1.28 12.53
CA MET A 37 4.10 0.21 13.50
C MET A 37 3.13 0.34 14.67
N GLY A 38 2.96 -0.75 15.41
CA GLY A 38 2.15 -0.78 16.64
C GLY A 38 1.52 -2.15 16.89
N PRO A 39 0.96 -2.38 18.08
CA PRO A 39 0.33 -3.66 18.42
C PRO A 39 -0.91 -3.93 17.56
N SER A 40 -1.36 -5.20 17.53
CA SER A 40 -2.62 -5.56 16.88
C SER A 40 -3.79 -4.78 17.49
N GLY A 41 -4.72 -4.32 16.66
CA GLY A 41 -5.86 -3.51 17.11
C GLY A 41 -5.57 -2.04 17.45
N SER A 42 -4.33 -1.56 17.27
CA SER A 42 -3.98 -0.16 17.58
C SER A 42 -4.53 0.89 16.61
N GLY A 43 -5.12 0.48 15.47
CA GLY A 43 -5.67 1.39 14.46
C GLY A 43 -4.82 1.56 13.19
N LYS A 44 -3.71 0.81 13.01
CA LYS A 44 -2.80 0.94 11.84
C LYS A 44 -3.49 0.78 10.49
N SER A 45 -4.18 -0.34 10.28
CA SER A 45 -4.90 -0.60 9.02
C SER A 45 -6.05 0.39 8.82
N THR A 46 -6.71 0.83 9.90
CA THR A 46 -7.74 1.87 9.84
C THR A 46 -7.14 3.20 9.38
N LEU A 47 -5.99 3.60 9.95
CA LEU A 47 -5.28 4.80 9.52
C LEU A 47 -4.86 4.69 8.04
N LEU A 48 -4.26 3.57 7.63
CA LEU A 48 -3.89 3.33 6.22
C LEU A 48 -5.10 3.46 5.31
N HIS A 49 -6.25 2.87 5.66
CA HIS A 49 -7.47 2.96 4.86
C HIS A 49 -8.04 4.38 4.80
N CYS A 50 -7.90 5.19 5.85
CA CYS A 50 -8.26 6.59 5.82
C CYS A 50 -7.34 7.39 4.88
N LEU A 51 -6.00 7.20 5.00
CA LEU A 51 -5.01 7.84 4.12
C LEU A 51 -5.22 7.50 2.65
N ALA A 52 -5.66 6.27 2.37
CA ALA A 52 -5.96 5.78 1.03
C ALA A 52 -7.34 6.21 0.51
N GLY A 53 -8.13 6.96 1.28
CA GLY A 53 -9.50 7.35 0.93
C GLY A 53 -10.47 6.17 0.77
N ILE A 54 -10.18 5.02 1.38
CA ILE A 54 -11.08 3.87 1.46
C ILE A 54 -12.13 4.12 2.54
N LEU A 55 -11.68 4.56 3.73
CA LEU A 55 -12.54 4.98 4.83
C LEU A 55 -12.60 6.50 4.92
N THR A 56 -13.77 7.04 5.24
CA THR A 56 -13.94 8.46 5.56
C THR A 56 -13.85 8.62 7.07
N PRO A 57 -12.96 9.48 7.60
CA PRO A 57 -12.89 9.75 9.02
C PRO A 57 -14.15 10.47 9.54
N ASP A 58 -14.43 10.35 10.83
CA ASP A 58 -15.54 11.07 11.49
C ASP A 58 -15.19 12.56 11.67
N SER A 59 -13.89 12.85 11.94
CA SER A 59 -13.36 14.21 11.99
C SER A 59 -11.87 14.25 11.65
N GLY A 60 -11.32 15.46 11.55
CA GLY A 60 -9.96 15.72 11.14
C GLY A 60 -9.85 16.01 9.64
N GLU A 61 -8.64 15.97 9.13
CA GLU A 61 -8.37 16.30 7.74
C GLU A 61 -7.28 15.40 7.16
N ILE A 62 -7.48 14.97 5.92
CA ILE A 62 -6.46 14.23 5.16
C ILE A 62 -6.19 14.96 3.85
N ARG A 63 -4.92 15.29 3.62
CA ARG A 63 -4.47 15.90 2.35
C ARG A 63 -3.56 14.93 1.60
N PHE A 64 -3.73 14.92 0.30
CA PHE A 64 -2.82 14.29 -0.67
C PHE A 64 -2.40 15.34 -1.69
N ASP A 65 -1.10 15.57 -1.82
CA ASP A 65 -0.53 16.59 -2.73
C ASP A 65 -1.15 17.97 -2.53
N GLY A 66 -1.29 18.40 -1.27
CA GLY A 66 -1.93 19.66 -0.88
C GLY A 66 -3.45 19.70 -0.99
N ARG A 67 -4.09 18.76 -1.72
CA ARG A 67 -5.54 18.68 -1.87
C ARG A 67 -6.18 17.88 -0.72
N ARG A 68 -7.23 18.41 -0.11
CA ARG A 68 -8.02 17.68 0.88
C ARG A 68 -8.81 16.54 0.22
N ILE A 69 -8.75 15.32 0.79
CA ILE A 69 -9.35 14.12 0.19
C ILE A 69 -10.44 13.45 1.03
N ASP A 70 -10.48 13.70 2.34
CA ASP A 70 -11.50 13.14 3.25
C ASP A 70 -12.91 13.67 2.98
N ASN A 71 -13.04 14.86 2.39
CA ASN A 71 -14.30 15.50 2.04
C ASN A 71 -14.76 15.22 0.59
N LEU A 72 -14.02 14.43 -0.17
CA LEU A 72 -14.38 14.08 -1.55
C LEU A 72 -15.55 13.09 -1.58
N GLY A 73 -16.38 13.19 -2.61
CA GLY A 73 -17.39 12.18 -2.93
C GLY A 73 -16.76 10.83 -3.34
N GLU A 74 -17.52 9.73 -3.22
CA GLU A 74 -16.97 8.39 -3.51
C GLU A 74 -16.45 8.24 -4.96
N GLN A 75 -17.07 8.91 -5.92
CA GLN A 75 -16.59 8.87 -7.31
C GLN A 75 -15.20 9.51 -7.45
N GLU A 76 -14.96 10.65 -6.80
CA GLU A 76 -13.66 11.34 -6.82
C GLU A 76 -12.60 10.55 -6.06
N ARG A 77 -12.93 9.98 -4.88
CA ARG A 77 -12.01 9.10 -4.13
C ARG A 77 -11.65 7.86 -4.94
N SER A 78 -12.63 7.26 -5.62
CA SER A 78 -12.41 6.10 -6.48
C SER A 78 -11.52 6.42 -7.68
N ALA A 79 -11.69 7.61 -8.28
CA ALA A 79 -10.82 8.10 -9.34
C ALA A 79 -9.38 8.31 -8.82
N LEU A 80 -9.23 8.97 -7.65
CA LEU A 80 -7.94 9.20 -7.02
C LEU A 80 -7.20 7.87 -6.72
N ARG A 81 -7.91 6.86 -6.19
CA ARG A 81 -7.33 5.52 -5.94
C ARG A 81 -6.82 4.88 -7.23
N ARG A 82 -7.57 4.96 -8.33
CA ARG A 82 -7.16 4.39 -9.62
C ARG A 82 -5.95 5.10 -10.24
N GLU A 83 -5.87 6.40 -10.05
CA GLU A 83 -4.88 7.25 -10.73
C GLU A 83 -3.56 7.38 -9.95
N SER A 84 -3.63 7.31 -8.63
CA SER A 84 -2.50 7.71 -7.79
C SER A 84 -2.09 6.67 -6.76
N PHE A 85 -2.92 5.66 -6.46
CA PHE A 85 -2.67 4.73 -5.37
C PHE A 85 -2.58 3.28 -5.84
N GLY A 86 -1.59 2.56 -5.29
CA GLY A 86 -1.46 1.12 -5.40
C GLY A 86 -1.71 0.45 -4.05
N PHE A 87 -2.07 -0.83 -4.06
CA PHE A 87 -2.39 -1.58 -2.84
C PHE A 87 -1.76 -2.97 -2.85
N VAL A 88 -1.18 -3.35 -1.71
CA VAL A 88 -0.70 -4.70 -1.41
C VAL A 88 -1.23 -5.10 -0.03
N PHE A 89 -1.91 -6.22 0.07
CA PHE A 89 -2.50 -6.74 1.31
C PHE A 89 -1.85 -8.06 1.73
N GLN A 90 -2.03 -8.45 2.99
CA GLN A 90 -1.41 -9.58 3.65
C GLN A 90 -1.53 -10.91 2.89
N PHE A 91 -2.67 -11.19 2.24
CA PHE A 91 -2.92 -12.44 1.51
C PHE A 91 -2.91 -12.25 -0.02
N GLY A 92 -2.27 -11.18 -0.52
CA GLY A 92 -2.29 -10.82 -1.94
C GLY A 92 -3.66 -10.40 -2.46
N GLN A 93 -4.72 -11.00 -1.98
CA GLN A 93 -6.12 -10.73 -2.36
C GLN A 93 -6.30 -10.67 -3.89
N LEU A 94 -5.75 -11.67 -4.58
CA LEU A 94 -5.94 -11.82 -6.02
C LEU A 94 -7.39 -12.21 -6.32
N VAL A 95 -7.90 -11.74 -7.45
CA VAL A 95 -9.21 -12.15 -7.97
C VAL A 95 -9.08 -13.60 -8.45
N PRO A 96 -9.79 -14.57 -7.83
CA PRO A 96 -9.56 -15.99 -8.09
C PRO A 96 -9.87 -16.45 -9.51
N GLU A 97 -10.83 -15.78 -10.15
CA GLU A 97 -11.30 -16.08 -11.51
C GLU A 97 -10.31 -15.62 -12.60
N LEU A 98 -9.42 -14.68 -12.26
CA LEU A 98 -8.45 -14.10 -13.18
C LEU A 98 -7.12 -14.87 -13.13
N THR A 99 -6.43 -14.89 -14.25
CA THR A 99 -5.03 -15.35 -14.32
C THR A 99 -4.10 -14.35 -13.60
N ALA A 100 -2.85 -14.73 -13.38
CA ALA A 100 -1.85 -13.86 -12.77
C ALA A 100 -1.64 -12.58 -13.58
N GLU A 101 -1.49 -12.69 -14.91
CA GLU A 101 -1.35 -11.52 -15.78
C GLU A 101 -2.60 -10.62 -15.79
N GLU A 102 -3.79 -11.22 -15.73
CA GLU A 102 -5.04 -10.47 -15.66
C GLU A 102 -5.21 -9.74 -14.33
N ASN A 103 -4.79 -10.36 -13.22
CA ASN A 103 -4.71 -9.69 -11.92
C ASN A 103 -3.78 -8.49 -11.96
N VAL A 104 -2.58 -8.63 -12.53
CA VAL A 104 -1.63 -7.51 -12.68
C VAL A 104 -2.19 -6.44 -13.61
N ALA A 105 -2.86 -6.81 -14.71
CA ALA A 105 -3.43 -5.86 -15.67
C ALA A 105 -4.66 -5.09 -15.13
N LEU A 106 -5.30 -5.59 -14.07
CA LEU A 106 -6.59 -5.08 -13.58
C LEU A 106 -6.61 -3.57 -13.32
N PRO A 107 -5.64 -2.95 -12.62
CA PRO A 107 -5.64 -1.50 -12.42
C PRO A 107 -5.58 -0.71 -13.73
N LEU A 108 -4.83 -1.17 -14.70
CA LEU A 108 -4.71 -0.55 -16.03
C LEU A 108 -6.04 -0.62 -16.79
N LEU A 109 -6.74 -1.75 -16.70
CA LEU A 109 -8.05 -1.94 -17.32
C LEU A 109 -9.10 -1.03 -16.68
N LEU A 110 -9.10 -0.93 -15.36
CA LEU A 110 -9.98 -0.02 -14.60
C LEU A 110 -9.66 1.46 -14.90
N GLY A 111 -8.41 1.76 -15.24
CA GLY A 111 -7.95 3.07 -15.73
C GLY A 111 -8.30 3.35 -17.20
N GLY A 112 -9.02 2.43 -17.88
CA GLY A 112 -9.47 2.61 -19.27
C GLY A 112 -8.44 2.23 -20.34
N ARG A 113 -7.31 1.60 -19.97
CA ARG A 113 -6.32 1.12 -20.96
C ARG A 113 -6.88 -0.03 -21.77
N ARG A 114 -6.59 -0.06 -23.06
CA ARG A 114 -6.99 -1.17 -23.96
C ARG A 114 -6.40 -2.50 -23.49
N ARG A 115 -7.20 -3.57 -23.47
CA ARG A 115 -6.84 -4.90 -22.93
C ARG A 115 -5.48 -5.40 -23.42
N ALA A 116 -5.21 -5.34 -24.73
CA ALA A 116 -3.95 -5.82 -25.29
C ALA A 116 -2.73 -5.08 -24.70
N ALA A 117 -2.82 -3.73 -24.58
CA ALA A 117 -1.75 -2.92 -24.01
C ALA A 117 -1.60 -3.15 -22.50
N ALA A 118 -2.71 -3.33 -21.77
CA ALA A 118 -2.68 -3.62 -20.33
C ALA A 118 -2.02 -4.98 -20.06
N LEU A 119 -2.36 -6.03 -20.80
CA LEU A 119 -1.74 -7.35 -20.67
C LEU A 119 -0.26 -7.33 -21.08
N GLN A 120 0.10 -6.61 -22.12
CA GLN A 120 1.51 -6.46 -22.51
C GLN A 120 2.33 -5.82 -21.41
N GLN A 121 1.83 -4.74 -20.79
CA GLN A 121 2.49 -4.10 -19.64
C GLN A 121 2.52 -5.01 -18.42
N ALA A 122 1.43 -5.73 -18.12
CA ALA A 122 1.38 -6.69 -17.03
C ALA A 122 2.47 -7.76 -17.18
N ARG A 123 2.61 -8.35 -18.39
CA ARG A 123 3.63 -9.38 -18.66
C ARG A 123 5.06 -8.89 -18.44
N SER A 124 5.36 -7.61 -18.67
CA SER A 124 6.71 -7.07 -18.46
C SER A 124 7.15 -7.07 -16.99
N TRP A 125 6.21 -7.28 -16.05
CA TRP A 125 6.50 -7.39 -14.63
C TRP A 125 6.95 -8.79 -14.21
N PHE A 126 6.57 -9.83 -14.93
CA PHE A 126 6.84 -11.22 -14.54
C PHE A 126 8.34 -11.53 -14.41
N PRO A 127 9.20 -11.19 -15.41
CA PRO A 127 10.64 -11.37 -15.27
C PRO A 127 11.23 -10.59 -14.09
N LYS A 128 10.79 -9.35 -13.86
CA LYS A 128 11.27 -8.49 -12.78
C LYS A 128 11.04 -9.11 -11.39
N LEU A 129 9.97 -9.89 -11.24
CA LEU A 129 9.55 -10.49 -9.98
C LEU A 129 9.85 -11.99 -9.88
N GLY A 130 10.59 -12.56 -10.85
CA GLY A 130 10.89 -13.99 -10.90
C GLY A 130 9.62 -14.85 -11.01
N LEU A 131 8.69 -14.43 -11.86
CA LEU A 131 7.39 -15.07 -12.10
C LEU A 131 7.26 -15.58 -13.53
N ASP A 132 8.36 -15.69 -14.29
CA ASP A 132 8.36 -16.14 -15.67
C ASP A 132 7.62 -17.47 -15.83
N GLY A 133 6.74 -17.54 -16.83
CA GLY A 133 5.95 -18.75 -17.14
C GLY A 133 4.73 -18.95 -16.23
N LEU A 134 4.44 -18.01 -15.32
CA LEU A 134 3.28 -18.09 -14.42
C LEU A 134 2.12 -17.19 -14.86
N GLU A 135 2.23 -16.50 -15.99
CA GLU A 135 1.28 -15.49 -16.48
C GLU A 135 -0.15 -16.05 -16.58
N ALA A 136 -0.30 -17.28 -17.09
CA ALA A 136 -1.60 -17.92 -17.28
C ALA A 136 -2.13 -18.65 -16.03
N ARG A 137 -1.36 -18.74 -14.93
CA ARG A 137 -1.78 -19.42 -13.71
C ARG A 137 -2.86 -18.62 -12.98
N ARG A 138 -3.79 -19.32 -12.35
CA ARG A 138 -4.77 -18.73 -11.42
C ARG A 138 -4.22 -18.69 -10.00
N SER A 139 -4.80 -17.84 -9.14
CA SER A 139 -4.32 -17.66 -7.76
C SER A 139 -4.18 -18.96 -6.97
N GLY A 140 -5.09 -19.91 -7.15
CA GLY A 140 -5.04 -21.22 -6.48
C GLY A 140 -3.93 -22.16 -6.96
N GLU A 141 -3.23 -21.80 -8.05
CA GLU A 141 -2.11 -22.57 -8.62
C GLU A 141 -0.74 -21.94 -8.26
N LEU A 142 -0.75 -20.81 -7.54
CA LEU A 142 0.44 -20.09 -7.11
C LEU A 142 0.78 -20.43 -5.65
N SER A 143 2.07 -20.49 -5.32
CA SER A 143 2.48 -20.48 -3.91
C SER A 143 2.16 -19.12 -3.25
N GLY A 144 2.12 -19.07 -1.91
CA GLY A 144 1.87 -17.82 -1.19
C GLY A 144 2.81 -16.68 -1.59
N GLY A 145 4.11 -16.96 -1.71
CA GLY A 145 5.09 -15.96 -2.15
C GLY A 145 4.93 -15.56 -3.62
N GLN A 146 4.52 -16.49 -4.51
CA GLN A 146 4.20 -16.16 -5.91
C GLN A 146 2.96 -15.26 -5.99
N ALA A 147 1.89 -15.61 -5.27
CA ALA A 147 0.67 -14.80 -5.20
C ALA A 147 0.95 -13.39 -4.67
N GLN A 148 1.81 -13.27 -3.65
CA GLN A 148 2.20 -11.98 -3.09
C GLN A 148 3.02 -11.14 -4.08
N ARG A 149 3.93 -11.76 -4.85
CA ARG A 149 4.67 -11.06 -5.92
C ARG A 149 3.76 -10.62 -7.06
N VAL A 150 2.73 -11.41 -7.42
CA VAL A 150 1.68 -10.98 -8.37
C VAL A 150 0.89 -9.79 -7.81
N ALA A 151 0.53 -9.80 -6.51
CA ALA A 151 -0.14 -8.68 -5.86
C ALA A 151 0.73 -7.42 -5.83
N LEU A 152 2.04 -7.56 -5.62
CA LEU A 152 3.01 -6.47 -5.71
C LEU A 152 3.04 -5.88 -7.14
N ALA A 153 3.15 -6.72 -8.17
CA ALA A 153 3.07 -6.27 -9.57
C ALA A 153 1.77 -5.51 -9.84
N ARG A 154 0.63 -6.04 -9.37
CA ARG A 154 -0.67 -5.37 -9.49
C ARG A 154 -0.68 -4.00 -8.82
N GLY A 155 -0.08 -3.89 -7.64
CA GLY A 155 -0.01 -2.61 -6.90
C GLY A 155 0.83 -1.56 -7.62
N LEU A 156 1.88 -1.96 -8.36
CA LEU A 156 2.87 -1.06 -8.97
C LEU A 156 2.72 -0.86 -10.48
N VAL A 157 1.95 -1.71 -11.17
CA VAL A 157 1.87 -1.71 -12.65
C VAL A 157 1.35 -0.39 -13.24
N ALA A 158 0.52 0.33 -12.48
CA ALA A 158 -0.02 1.63 -12.89
C ALA A 158 0.90 2.81 -12.54
N GLU A 159 2.09 2.55 -12.00
CA GLU A 159 3.07 3.54 -11.56
C GLU A 159 2.46 4.54 -10.56
N PRO A 160 1.90 4.05 -9.43
CA PRO A 160 1.20 4.90 -8.48
C PRO A 160 2.16 5.86 -7.79
N ARG A 161 1.66 7.01 -7.37
CA ARG A 161 2.41 7.95 -6.53
C ARG A 161 2.62 7.42 -5.12
N VAL A 162 1.66 6.63 -4.61
CA VAL A 162 1.73 5.99 -3.30
C VAL A 162 1.32 4.53 -3.38
N LEU A 163 2.13 3.65 -2.80
CA LEU A 163 1.81 2.25 -2.54
C LEU A 163 1.43 2.09 -1.07
N PHE A 164 0.22 1.65 -0.80
CA PHE A 164 -0.23 1.26 0.52
C PHE A 164 -0.06 -0.24 0.70
N ALA A 165 0.77 -0.66 1.66
CA ALA A 165 1.07 -2.05 1.93
C ALA A 165 0.64 -2.41 3.37
N ASP A 166 -0.41 -3.22 3.52
CA ASP A 166 -0.92 -3.65 4.82
C ASP A 166 -0.46 -5.08 5.10
N GLU A 167 0.54 -5.22 5.98
CA GLU A 167 1.15 -6.49 6.37
C GLU A 167 1.56 -7.37 5.17
N PRO A 168 2.34 -6.85 4.20
CA PRO A 168 2.56 -7.52 2.91
C PRO A 168 3.28 -8.86 3.00
N THR A 169 3.87 -9.19 4.14
CA THR A 169 4.62 -10.43 4.39
C THR A 169 4.01 -11.31 5.50
N GLY A 170 2.92 -10.85 6.14
CA GLY A 170 2.37 -11.49 7.34
C GLY A 170 1.82 -12.91 7.15
N ALA A 171 1.68 -13.40 5.91
CA ALA A 171 1.25 -14.75 5.56
C ALA A 171 2.41 -15.63 5.02
N LEU A 172 3.64 -15.14 5.03
CA LEU A 172 4.80 -15.78 4.42
C LEU A 172 5.81 -16.23 5.49
N ASP A 173 6.60 -17.25 5.18
CA ASP A 173 7.79 -17.56 5.97
C ASP A 173 8.81 -16.42 5.86
N SER A 174 9.77 -16.40 6.79
CA SER A 174 10.73 -15.30 6.91
C SER A 174 11.54 -15.04 5.65
N LEU A 175 12.05 -16.11 5.01
CA LEU A 175 12.90 -15.97 3.82
C LEU A 175 12.09 -15.44 2.61
N THR A 176 10.92 -16.02 2.39
CA THR A 176 10.02 -15.58 1.32
C THR A 176 9.55 -14.14 1.56
N GLY A 177 9.28 -13.77 2.83
CA GLY A 177 8.91 -12.43 3.21
C GLY A 177 10.00 -11.40 2.91
N GLU A 178 11.25 -11.69 3.25
CA GLU A 178 12.41 -10.83 2.92
C GLU A 178 12.56 -10.64 1.41
N GLN A 179 12.45 -11.71 0.61
CA GLN A 179 12.50 -11.63 -0.85
C GLN A 179 11.39 -10.72 -1.43
N VAL A 180 10.17 -10.79 -0.87
CA VAL A 180 9.06 -9.91 -1.29
C VAL A 180 9.35 -8.47 -0.92
N MET A 181 9.93 -8.21 0.27
CA MET A 181 10.30 -6.85 0.68
C MET A 181 11.42 -6.26 -0.17
N ASP A 182 12.46 -7.04 -0.49
CA ASP A 182 13.54 -6.61 -1.39
C ASP A 182 12.97 -6.17 -2.75
N LEU A 183 12.05 -6.96 -3.32
CA LEU A 183 11.37 -6.64 -4.57
C LEU A 183 10.49 -5.39 -4.45
N LEU A 184 9.72 -5.28 -3.36
CA LEU A 184 8.87 -4.12 -3.10
C LEU A 184 9.69 -2.83 -3.04
N VAL A 185 10.73 -2.83 -2.21
CA VAL A 185 11.60 -1.66 -2.01
C VAL A 185 12.35 -1.32 -3.30
N GLY A 186 12.91 -2.32 -3.98
CA GLY A 186 13.61 -2.12 -5.25
C GLY A 186 12.71 -1.49 -6.32
N CYS A 187 11.53 -2.05 -6.54
CA CYS A 187 10.59 -1.53 -7.52
C CYS A 187 10.05 -0.14 -7.15
N ALA A 188 9.72 0.10 -5.87
CA ALA A 188 9.24 1.40 -5.41
C ALA A 188 10.30 2.49 -5.60
N ARG A 189 11.56 2.21 -5.25
CA ARG A 189 12.68 3.13 -5.46
C ARG A 189 12.93 3.42 -6.94
N GLU A 190 12.89 2.39 -7.79
CA GLU A 190 13.07 2.53 -9.26
C GLU A 190 12.01 3.47 -9.85
N GLN A 191 10.77 3.40 -9.35
CA GLN A 191 9.66 4.23 -9.84
C GLN A 191 9.52 5.57 -9.12
N GLY A 192 10.23 5.80 -8.02
CA GLY A 192 10.03 6.96 -7.15
C GLY A 192 8.69 6.94 -6.40
N THR A 193 8.11 5.75 -6.23
CA THR A 193 6.84 5.56 -5.52
C THR A 193 7.03 5.71 -4.01
N THR A 194 6.20 6.52 -3.37
CA THR A 194 6.10 6.61 -1.91
C THR A 194 5.44 5.35 -1.36
N VAL A 195 5.92 4.82 -0.23
CA VAL A 195 5.34 3.61 0.37
C VAL A 195 4.88 3.89 1.80
N VAL A 196 3.63 3.54 2.10
CA VAL A 196 3.11 3.47 3.47
C VAL A 196 2.95 1.99 3.82
N LEU A 197 3.87 1.50 4.65
CA LEU A 197 3.99 0.10 5.02
C LEU A 197 3.46 -0.12 6.44
N VAL A 198 2.35 -0.81 6.60
CA VAL A 198 1.87 -1.25 7.92
C VAL A 198 2.49 -2.61 8.25
N THR A 199 3.13 -2.69 9.41
CA THR A 199 3.68 -3.94 9.94
C THR A 199 3.79 -3.92 11.45
N HIS A 200 3.77 -5.08 12.08
CA HIS A 200 4.11 -5.26 13.49
C HIS A 200 5.50 -5.90 13.68
N GLU A 201 6.19 -6.26 12.58
CA GLU A 201 7.48 -6.92 12.60
C GLU A 201 8.61 -5.89 12.43
N ALA A 202 9.51 -5.78 13.42
CA ALA A 202 10.64 -4.85 13.38
C ALA A 202 11.60 -5.12 12.21
N ARG A 203 11.79 -6.40 11.79
CA ARG A 203 12.61 -6.74 10.63
C ARG A 203 12.06 -6.19 9.31
N ILE A 204 10.73 -6.10 9.18
CA ILE A 204 10.08 -5.54 8.00
C ILE A 204 10.09 -4.01 8.06
N ALA A 205 9.92 -3.42 9.24
CA ALA A 205 10.06 -1.99 9.44
C ALA A 205 11.48 -1.47 9.11
N ALA A 206 12.52 -2.29 9.29
CA ALA A 206 13.90 -1.95 8.96
C ALA A 206 14.14 -1.64 7.46
N TYR A 207 13.22 -2.00 6.57
CA TYR A 207 13.26 -1.59 5.16
C TYR A 207 12.83 -0.13 4.91
N ALA A 208 12.21 0.51 5.92
CA ALA A 208 11.69 1.87 5.81
C ALA A 208 12.76 2.93 6.10
N ASP A 209 12.58 4.13 5.56
CA ASP A 209 13.40 5.29 5.86
C ASP A 209 13.08 5.90 7.22
N ARG A 210 11.82 5.74 7.68
CA ARG A 210 11.30 6.30 8.90
C ARG A 210 10.17 5.43 9.45
N GLU A 211 10.00 5.47 10.77
CA GLU A 211 8.93 4.78 11.48
C GLU A 211 7.94 5.74 12.13
N ALA A 212 6.66 5.40 12.08
CA ALA A 212 5.59 6.01 12.86
C ALA A 212 4.95 4.94 13.75
N ILE A 213 4.69 5.28 15.01
CA ILE A 213 4.10 4.33 15.97
C ILE A 213 2.63 4.70 16.18
N VAL A 214 1.73 3.74 15.99
CA VAL A 214 0.31 3.85 16.31
C VAL A 214 0.03 3.10 17.60
N ARG A 215 -0.48 3.82 18.59
CA ARG A 215 -0.94 3.25 19.88
C ARG A 215 -2.29 3.87 20.25
N ASP A 216 -3.24 3.03 20.60
CA ASP A 216 -4.57 3.44 21.05
C ASP A 216 -5.24 4.47 20.11
N GLY A 217 -5.11 4.27 18.80
CA GLY A 217 -5.68 5.14 17.77
C GLY A 217 -4.96 6.47 17.56
N ARG A 218 -3.80 6.68 18.18
CA ARG A 218 -2.95 7.87 17.99
C ARG A 218 -1.68 7.50 17.27
N ALA A 219 -1.32 8.26 16.24
CA ALA A 219 -0.06 8.12 15.54
C ALA A 219 0.94 9.16 16.06
N THR A 220 2.16 8.72 16.36
CA THR A 220 3.29 9.59 16.68
C THR A 220 4.45 9.27 15.74
N SER A 221 4.90 10.30 15.03
CA SER A 221 6.07 10.18 14.15
C SER A 221 7.34 10.18 14.99
N MET A 222 8.16 9.14 14.88
CA MET A 222 9.53 9.17 15.41
C MET A 222 10.42 9.85 14.37
N SER A 223 10.91 11.05 14.67
CA SER A 223 11.95 11.70 13.88
C SER A 223 13.28 11.00 14.15
N GLY A 224 13.71 10.21 13.17
CA GLY A 224 15.02 9.57 13.20
C GLY A 224 15.24 8.83 11.88
N ARG A 225 16.07 9.39 10.99
CA ARG A 225 16.70 8.54 9.96
C ARG A 225 17.49 7.48 10.72
N LEU A 226 17.19 6.21 10.49
CA LEU A 226 18.10 5.12 10.84
C LEU A 226 19.33 5.30 9.93
N THR A 227 20.31 6.09 10.40
CA THR A 227 21.64 6.12 9.78
C THR A 227 22.37 4.86 10.20
N SER A 228 22.46 3.91 9.29
CA SER A 228 23.50 2.87 9.31
C SER A 228 24.78 3.41 8.73
#